data_3e02218a0371597e26c6096fcc0c13e3
#
_entry.id   3e02218a0371597e26c6096fcc0c13e3
#
_cell.length_a   1.000
_cell.length_b   1.000
_cell.length_c   1.000
_cell.angle_alpha   90.00
_cell.angle_beta   90.00
_cell.angle_gamma   90.00
#
_symmetry.space_group_name_H-M   'P 1'
#
loop_
_entity.id
_entity.type
_entity.pdbx_description
1 polymer ?
#
loop_
_entity_poly.entity_id
_entity_poly.type
_entity_poly.pdbx_seq_one_letter_code
_entity_poly.pdbx_strand_id
1 'polypeptide(L)'
;MGISLVKGQKISLEKEGGAGLARVAMGLGWDAVKPKGILGVFSKPKEIDLDASCVLFDAAKNIVDVVWFRQLASKDGSIQHSGDNRTGAGDGDDETINVDLSRIPANVTSLVFTINSFTGQTFNEIENAFCRLVNLANNQEIAKYTLSGGGNVTAQIMAKVYRHNNEWKMAAIGEPADGQTFQQILPKILPFL
;
A
#
# COMPACT_ATOMS: atom_id res chain seq x y z
N MET A 1 12.88 -8.77 13.54
CA MET A 1 12.86 -8.83 12.07
C MET A 1 11.43 -8.97 11.62
N GLY A 2 11.02 -8.18 10.63
CA GLY A 2 9.68 -8.30 10.05
C GLY A 2 9.48 -9.61 9.28
N ILE A 3 8.22 -10.01 9.09
CA ILE A 3 7.87 -11.22 8.34
C ILE A 3 7.86 -10.88 6.84
N SER A 4 8.62 -11.63 6.04
CA SER A 4 8.50 -11.57 4.58
C SER A 4 7.25 -12.35 4.14
N LEU A 5 6.25 -11.63 3.63
CA LEU A 5 5.00 -12.21 3.19
C LEU A 5 5.07 -12.73 1.75
N VAL A 6 4.30 -13.77 1.47
CA VAL A 6 4.02 -14.24 0.12
C VAL A 6 2.55 -13.95 -0.26
N LYS A 7 2.25 -13.90 -1.55
CA LYS A 7 0.88 -13.65 -2.05
C LYS A 7 -0.14 -14.59 -1.38
N GLY A 8 -1.20 -14.02 -0.85
CA GLY A 8 -2.26 -14.73 -0.13
C GLY A 8 -1.99 -15.02 1.35
N GLN A 9 -0.77 -14.77 1.85
CA GLN A 9 -0.44 -14.99 3.26
C GLN A 9 -1.17 -13.98 4.15
N LYS A 10 -1.60 -14.48 5.32
CA LYS A 10 -2.32 -13.69 6.34
C LYS A 10 -1.59 -13.78 7.66
N ILE A 11 -1.52 -12.66 8.38
CA ILE A 11 -0.93 -12.58 9.72
C ILE A 11 -1.86 -11.88 10.71
N SER A 12 -1.73 -12.17 12.00
CA SER A 12 -2.35 -11.39 13.08
C SER A 12 -1.42 -10.24 13.44
N LEU A 13 -1.94 -9.01 13.43
CA LEU A 13 -1.13 -7.84 13.77
C LEU A 13 -0.77 -7.79 15.25
N GLU A 14 -1.63 -8.30 16.14
CA GLU A 14 -1.33 -8.40 17.58
C GLU A 14 -0.20 -9.38 17.88
N LYS A 15 -0.17 -10.52 17.17
CA LYS A 15 0.90 -11.53 17.39
C LYS A 15 2.25 -11.02 16.92
N GLU A 16 2.29 -10.37 15.76
CA GLU A 16 3.55 -9.97 15.14
C GLU A 16 4.01 -8.57 15.57
N GLY A 17 3.07 -7.65 15.81
CA GLY A 17 3.36 -6.29 16.24
C GLY A 17 3.38 -6.07 17.75
N GLY A 18 2.97 -7.09 18.52
CA GLY A 18 2.88 -7.04 19.99
C GLY A 18 1.51 -6.62 20.50
N ALA A 19 1.23 -7.04 21.75
CA ALA A 19 0.00 -6.67 22.43
C ALA A 19 -0.16 -5.14 22.55
N GLY A 20 -1.36 -4.64 22.25
CA GLY A 20 -1.64 -3.20 22.29
C GLY A 20 -1.16 -2.42 21.07
N LEU A 21 -0.89 -3.08 19.94
CA LEU A 21 -0.58 -2.41 18.67
C LEU A 21 -1.74 -1.47 18.28
N ALA A 22 -1.51 -0.17 18.41
CA ALA A 22 -2.51 0.86 18.15
C ALA A 22 -2.27 1.60 16.84
N ARG A 23 -1.01 1.87 16.50
CA ARG A 23 -0.68 2.68 15.33
C ARG A 23 0.34 2.00 14.44
N VAL A 24 0.02 1.97 13.15
CA VAL A 24 0.88 1.38 12.11
C VAL A 24 1.08 2.35 10.96
N ALA A 25 2.19 2.20 10.24
CA ALA A 25 2.41 2.83 8.96
C ALA A 25 2.44 1.75 7.86
N MET A 26 1.66 1.94 6.81
CA MET A 26 1.82 1.22 5.55
C MET A 26 2.78 2.03 4.68
N GLY A 27 4.04 1.62 4.62
CA GLY A 27 5.04 2.18 3.72
C GLY A 27 4.98 1.48 2.37
N LEU A 28 5.08 2.26 1.30
CA LEU A 28 5.13 1.81 -0.07
C LEU A 28 6.39 2.39 -0.72
N GLY A 29 7.17 1.54 -1.34
CA GLY A 29 8.40 1.96 -2.01
C GLY A 29 8.55 1.29 -3.37
N TRP A 30 9.25 1.95 -4.28
CA TRP A 30 9.54 1.49 -5.62
C TRP A 30 10.80 2.13 -6.19
N ASP A 31 11.38 1.54 -7.21
CA ASP A 31 12.48 2.11 -7.98
C ASP A 31 12.12 2.16 -9.46
N ALA A 32 12.52 3.20 -10.15
CA ALA A 32 12.45 3.24 -11.60
C ALA A 32 13.51 2.32 -12.22
N VAL A 33 13.15 1.51 -13.21
CA VAL A 33 14.11 0.70 -13.96
C VAL A 33 15.16 1.59 -14.60
N LYS A 34 16.43 1.37 -14.27
CA LYS A 34 17.54 2.12 -14.87
C LYS A 34 17.75 1.67 -16.33
N PRO A 35 17.89 2.61 -17.28
CA PRO A 35 18.20 2.27 -18.66
C PRO A 35 19.47 1.42 -18.75
N LYS A 36 19.40 0.25 -19.41
CA LYS A 36 20.55 -0.64 -19.61
C LYS A 36 21.35 -0.18 -20.85
N GLY A 37 22.70 -0.19 -20.74
CA GLY A 37 23.62 0.05 -21.86
C GLY A 37 24.49 1.31 -21.69
N ILE A 38 25.50 1.44 -22.57
CA ILE A 38 26.51 2.53 -22.50
C ILE A 38 25.85 3.92 -22.65
N LEU A 39 24.77 4.05 -23.41
CA LEU A 39 23.97 5.27 -23.53
C LEU A 39 23.09 5.55 -22.30
N GLY A 40 22.78 4.52 -21.52
CA GLY A 40 21.97 4.64 -20.29
C GLY A 40 22.69 5.35 -19.14
N VAL A 41 24.03 5.40 -19.14
CA VAL A 41 24.85 6.08 -18.12
C VAL A 41 24.63 7.59 -18.13
N PHE A 42 24.20 8.16 -19.24
CA PHE A 42 23.93 9.60 -19.42
C PHE A 42 22.43 9.93 -19.42
N SER A 43 21.55 8.92 -19.31
CA SER A 43 20.12 9.16 -19.26
C SER A 43 19.69 9.41 -17.82
N LYS A 44 18.94 10.49 -17.59
CA LYS A 44 18.27 10.69 -16.30
C LYS A 44 17.28 9.53 -16.08
N PRO A 45 17.16 8.99 -14.85
CA PRO A 45 16.10 8.06 -14.53
C PRO A 45 14.75 8.68 -14.93
N LYS A 46 13.88 7.90 -15.56
CA LYS A 46 12.51 8.33 -15.84
C LYS A 46 11.78 8.43 -14.50
N GLU A 47 11.30 9.61 -14.18
CA GLU A 47 10.45 9.79 -12.99
C GLU A 47 9.19 8.94 -13.17
N ILE A 48 8.85 8.13 -12.16
CA ILE A 48 7.67 7.28 -12.14
C ILE A 48 6.81 7.72 -10.97
N ASP A 49 5.65 8.24 -11.31
CA ASP A 49 4.65 8.76 -10.39
C ASP A 49 3.66 7.65 -10.02
N LEU A 50 3.87 7.06 -8.84
CA LEU A 50 2.98 6.06 -8.28
C LEU A 50 2.27 6.63 -7.08
N ASP A 51 0.94 6.51 -7.07
CA ASP A 51 0.08 6.97 -6.00
C ASP A 51 -0.36 5.82 -5.11
N ALA A 52 -0.11 5.94 -3.82
CA ALA A 52 -0.69 5.08 -2.81
C ALA A 52 -2.12 5.51 -2.48
N SER A 53 -2.99 4.54 -2.25
CA SER A 53 -4.34 4.79 -1.73
C SER A 53 -4.70 3.78 -0.65
N CYS A 54 -5.50 4.24 0.33
CA CYS A 54 -6.16 3.40 1.31
C CYS A 54 -7.66 3.58 1.18
N VAL A 55 -8.38 2.54 0.78
CA VAL A 55 -9.83 2.53 0.64
C VAL A 55 -10.45 1.82 1.83
N LEU A 56 -11.36 2.48 2.53
CA LEU A 56 -12.02 1.99 3.74
C LEU A 56 -13.39 1.38 3.36
N PHE A 57 -13.65 0.16 3.81
CA PHE A 57 -14.91 -0.55 3.51
C PHE A 57 -15.64 -0.97 4.78
N ASP A 58 -16.97 -0.95 4.71
CA ASP A 58 -17.86 -1.57 5.70
C ASP A 58 -18.07 -3.07 5.44
N ALA A 59 -18.85 -3.72 6.31
CA ALA A 59 -19.18 -5.15 6.19
C ALA A 59 -20.04 -5.49 4.96
N ALA A 60 -20.76 -4.51 4.40
CA ALA A 60 -21.55 -4.67 3.18
C ALA A 60 -20.73 -4.36 1.91
N LYS A 61 -19.41 -4.14 2.07
CA LYS A 61 -18.45 -3.78 1.00
C LYS A 61 -18.70 -2.41 0.37
N ASN A 62 -19.39 -1.52 1.06
CA ASN A 62 -19.51 -0.13 0.64
C ASN A 62 -18.26 0.65 1.03
N ILE A 63 -17.87 1.62 0.20
CA ILE A 63 -16.80 2.55 0.54
C ILE A 63 -17.32 3.51 1.61
N VAL A 64 -16.64 3.54 2.76
CA VAL A 64 -16.90 4.46 3.87
C VAL A 64 -16.13 5.76 3.67
N ASP A 65 -14.85 5.63 3.31
CA ASP A 65 -13.94 6.76 3.07
C ASP A 65 -12.74 6.31 2.22
N VAL A 66 -11.90 7.26 1.81
CA VAL A 66 -10.67 6.99 1.08
C VAL A 66 -9.59 8.00 1.48
N VAL A 67 -8.35 7.54 1.58
CA VAL A 67 -7.16 8.37 1.76
C VAL A 67 -6.24 8.15 0.57
N TRP A 68 -5.89 9.22 -0.13
CA TRP A 68 -5.13 9.24 -1.37
C TRP A 68 -4.60 10.65 -1.64
N PHE A 69 -3.87 10.89 -2.73
CA PHE A 69 -3.24 12.20 -3.02
C PHE A 69 -4.21 13.40 -3.04
N ARG A 70 -5.51 13.20 -3.30
CA ARG A 70 -6.53 14.29 -3.26
C ARG A 70 -7.23 14.44 -1.91
N GLN A 71 -7.09 13.48 -1.01
CA GLN A 71 -7.61 13.52 0.35
C GLN A 71 -6.59 12.87 1.28
N LEU A 72 -5.66 13.66 1.79
CA LEU A 72 -4.52 13.20 2.59
C LEU A 72 -4.89 12.72 4.00
N ALA A 73 -6.13 12.90 4.43
CA ALA A 73 -6.61 12.41 5.72
C ALA A 73 -8.03 11.85 5.60
N SER A 74 -8.33 10.79 6.36
CA SER A 74 -9.70 10.33 6.52
C SER A 74 -10.54 11.36 7.25
N LYS A 75 -11.85 11.39 7.01
CA LYS A 75 -12.78 12.37 7.60
C LYS A 75 -12.80 12.32 9.12
N ASP A 76 -12.56 11.15 9.70
CA ASP A 76 -12.45 10.92 11.15
C ASP A 76 -11.05 11.16 11.72
N GLY A 77 -10.06 11.41 10.84
CA GLY A 77 -8.67 11.66 11.20
C GLY A 77 -7.91 10.44 11.73
N SER A 78 -8.42 9.23 11.52
CA SER A 78 -7.72 7.98 11.93
C SER A 78 -6.64 7.54 10.95
N ILE A 79 -6.69 8.01 9.70
CA ILE A 79 -5.73 7.68 8.64
C ILE A 79 -5.16 8.97 8.04
N GLN A 80 -3.83 8.98 7.81
CA GLN A 80 -3.12 10.10 7.22
C GLN A 80 -2.08 9.63 6.21
N HIS A 81 -2.08 10.22 5.03
CA HIS A 81 -1.10 10.05 3.97
C HIS A 81 0.05 11.05 4.15
N SER A 82 1.29 10.63 3.90
CA SER A 82 2.49 11.48 4.05
C SER A 82 2.58 12.63 3.04
N GLY A 83 1.82 12.54 1.97
CA GLY A 83 1.89 13.44 0.82
C GLY A 83 2.34 12.69 -0.43
N ASP A 84 2.20 13.34 -1.57
CA ASP A 84 2.47 12.85 -2.92
C ASP A 84 4.00 12.88 -3.22
N ASN A 85 4.62 11.70 -3.43
CA ASN A 85 6.00 11.57 -3.92
C ASN A 85 5.98 11.28 -5.43
N ARG A 86 6.14 12.30 -6.22
CA ARG A 86 6.04 12.26 -7.68
C ARG A 86 7.25 11.65 -8.41
N THR A 87 8.28 11.27 -7.71
CA THR A 87 9.57 10.89 -8.33
C THR A 87 10.04 9.48 -7.97
N GLY A 88 9.54 8.90 -6.87
CA GLY A 88 10.10 7.67 -6.31
C GLY A 88 11.59 7.80 -5.96
N ALA A 89 12.04 9.01 -5.63
CA ALA A 89 13.44 9.27 -5.32
C ALA A 89 13.64 9.30 -3.81
N GLY A 90 14.45 8.37 -3.32
CA GLY A 90 14.80 8.26 -1.90
C GLY A 90 15.15 6.83 -1.52
N ASP A 91 15.75 6.67 -0.35
CA ASP A 91 15.93 5.36 0.27
C ASP A 91 14.75 5.07 1.20
N GLY A 92 14.09 3.93 1.02
CA GLY A 92 13.04 3.45 1.92
C GLY A 92 11.62 3.56 1.35
N ASP A 93 10.68 4.12 2.13
CA ASP A 93 9.29 4.29 1.69
C ASP A 93 9.14 5.60 0.92
N ASP A 94 8.62 5.53 -0.31
CA ASP A 94 8.33 6.72 -1.12
C ASP A 94 7.07 7.40 -0.65
N GLU A 95 6.04 6.61 -0.33
CA GLU A 95 4.81 7.08 0.27
C GLU A 95 4.44 6.28 1.51
N THR A 96 3.83 6.93 2.48
CA THR A 96 3.43 6.31 3.73
C THR A 96 2.00 6.67 4.10
N ILE A 97 1.21 5.67 4.47
CA ILE A 97 -0.14 5.86 5.01
C ILE A 97 -0.15 5.42 6.47
N ASN A 98 -0.23 6.38 7.37
CA ASN A 98 -0.31 6.17 8.81
C ASN A 98 -1.74 5.84 9.22
N VAL A 99 -1.92 4.81 10.04
CA VAL A 99 -3.22 4.31 10.49
C VAL A 99 -3.23 4.20 12.00
N ASP A 100 -4.14 4.89 12.65
CA ASP A 100 -4.48 4.69 14.07
C ASP A 100 -5.61 3.66 14.16
N LEU A 101 -5.23 2.39 14.34
CA LEU A 101 -6.17 1.26 14.40
C LEU A 101 -7.18 1.38 15.54
N SER A 102 -6.80 2.06 16.62
CA SER A 102 -7.67 2.26 17.79
C SER A 102 -8.79 3.28 17.54
N ARG A 103 -8.60 4.16 16.55
CA ARG A 103 -9.54 5.22 16.17
C ARG A 103 -10.38 4.90 14.95
N ILE A 104 -10.07 3.81 14.22
CA ILE A 104 -10.86 3.40 13.06
C ILE A 104 -12.31 3.18 13.47
N PRO A 105 -13.30 3.81 12.82
CA PRO A 105 -14.71 3.67 13.13
C PRO A 105 -15.16 2.20 13.15
N ALA A 106 -16.08 1.86 14.05
CA ALA A 106 -16.52 0.47 14.24
C ALA A 106 -17.20 -0.15 13.02
N ASN A 107 -17.81 0.67 12.15
CA ASN A 107 -18.43 0.23 10.89
C ASN A 107 -17.39 -0.06 9.79
N VAL A 108 -16.13 0.36 9.93
CA VAL A 108 -15.07 0.04 8.99
C VAL A 108 -14.48 -1.32 9.35
N THR A 109 -14.59 -2.27 8.43
CA THR A 109 -14.12 -3.65 8.61
C THR A 109 -12.84 -3.96 7.84
N SER A 110 -12.55 -3.22 6.77
CA SER A 110 -11.39 -3.46 5.91
C SER A 110 -10.78 -2.17 5.38
N LEU A 111 -9.45 -2.13 5.34
CA LEU A 111 -8.61 -1.11 4.73
C LEU A 111 -7.85 -1.79 3.60
N VAL A 112 -8.05 -1.38 2.35
CA VAL A 112 -7.33 -1.93 1.19
C VAL A 112 -6.34 -0.91 0.67
N PHE A 113 -5.08 -1.33 0.56
CA PHE A 113 -3.97 -0.50 0.09
C PHE A 113 -3.66 -0.84 -1.37
N THR A 114 -3.58 0.19 -2.21
CA THR A 114 -3.29 0.07 -3.64
C THR A 114 -2.18 1.02 -4.04
N ILE A 115 -1.49 0.68 -5.13
CA ILE A 115 -0.57 1.57 -5.84
C ILE A 115 -1.07 1.68 -7.28
N ASN A 116 -1.12 2.90 -7.79
CA ASN A 116 -1.55 3.20 -9.15
C ASN A 116 -0.53 4.10 -9.85
N SER A 117 -0.20 3.82 -11.10
CA SER A 117 0.57 4.74 -11.94
C SER A 117 -0.37 5.78 -12.54
N PHE A 118 -0.32 7.01 -12.02
CA PHE A 118 -1.18 8.10 -12.49
C PHE A 118 -0.86 8.51 -13.94
N THR A 119 0.41 8.47 -14.29
CA THR A 119 0.92 8.85 -15.63
C THR A 119 0.96 7.68 -16.62
N GLY A 120 0.55 6.47 -16.19
CA GLY A 120 0.32 5.32 -17.07
C GLY A 120 1.56 4.48 -17.40
N GLN A 121 2.68 4.64 -16.66
CA GLN A 121 3.80 3.72 -16.74
C GLN A 121 3.39 2.35 -16.21
N THR A 122 3.89 1.30 -16.85
CA THR A 122 3.60 -0.06 -16.42
C THR A 122 4.59 -0.52 -15.35
N PHE A 123 4.19 -1.50 -14.56
CA PHE A 123 5.07 -2.11 -13.55
C PHE A 123 6.29 -2.83 -14.15
N ASN A 124 6.37 -3.03 -15.48
CA ASN A 124 7.60 -3.45 -16.16
C ASN A 124 8.70 -2.37 -16.13
N GLU A 125 8.34 -1.12 -15.90
CA GLU A 125 9.27 0.02 -15.76
C GLU A 125 9.66 0.27 -14.31
N ILE A 126 9.18 -0.58 -13.37
CA ILE A 126 9.34 -0.45 -11.92
C ILE A 126 10.12 -1.65 -11.41
N GLU A 127 11.11 -1.40 -10.58
CA GLU A 127 11.85 -2.41 -9.82
C GLU A 127 11.57 -2.23 -8.32
N ASN A 128 11.80 -3.30 -7.57
CA ASN A 128 11.78 -3.29 -6.10
C ASN A 128 10.48 -2.78 -5.47
N ALA A 129 9.35 -2.84 -6.18
CA ALA A 129 8.08 -2.43 -5.60
C ALA A 129 7.72 -3.29 -4.38
N PHE A 130 7.42 -2.65 -3.26
CA PHE A 130 7.05 -3.33 -2.02
C PHE A 130 6.02 -2.53 -1.23
N CYS A 131 5.30 -3.22 -0.36
CA CYS A 131 4.66 -2.60 0.80
C CYS A 131 5.18 -3.23 2.08
N ARG A 132 5.30 -2.41 3.13
CA ARG A 132 5.65 -2.88 4.47
C ARG A 132 4.79 -2.26 5.54
N LEU A 133 4.53 -3.01 6.59
CA LEU A 133 3.79 -2.54 7.75
C LEU A 133 4.78 -2.33 8.91
N VAL A 134 4.76 -1.13 9.48
CA VAL A 134 5.66 -0.72 10.55
C VAL A 134 4.84 -0.36 11.79
N ASN A 135 5.26 -0.80 12.96
CA ASN A 135 4.73 -0.37 14.25
C ASN A 135 5.27 1.03 14.58
N LEU A 136 4.39 2.04 14.62
CA LEU A 136 4.78 3.43 14.90
C LEU A 136 5.21 3.70 16.35
N ALA A 137 4.97 2.77 17.28
CA ALA A 137 5.40 2.96 18.66
C ALA A 137 6.91 2.69 18.86
N ASN A 138 7.51 1.82 18.03
CA ASN A 138 8.90 1.40 18.15
C ASN A 138 9.67 1.36 16.84
N ASN A 139 9.06 1.78 15.72
CA ASN A 139 9.60 1.75 14.37
C ASN A 139 10.03 0.35 13.89
N GLN A 140 9.45 -0.70 14.48
CA GLN A 140 9.74 -2.07 14.08
C GLN A 140 8.90 -2.46 12.86
N GLU A 141 9.56 -2.98 11.82
CA GLU A 141 8.86 -3.62 10.69
C GLU A 141 8.15 -4.88 11.19
N ILE A 142 6.83 -4.94 11.00
CA ILE A 142 5.99 -6.09 11.34
C ILE A 142 6.01 -7.08 10.18
N ALA A 143 5.78 -6.58 8.97
CA ALA A 143 5.69 -7.40 7.77
C ALA A 143 6.09 -6.61 6.53
N LYS A 144 6.64 -7.30 5.53
CA LYS A 144 6.96 -6.77 4.21
C LYS A 144 6.45 -7.73 3.12
N TYR A 145 5.85 -7.18 2.10
CA TYR A 145 5.47 -7.89 0.89
C TYR A 145 6.14 -7.23 -0.33
N THR A 146 7.00 -7.97 -1.01
CA THR A 146 7.70 -7.51 -2.21
C THR A 146 7.03 -8.11 -3.44
N LEU A 147 6.70 -7.28 -4.41
CA LEU A 147 6.17 -7.73 -5.69
C LEU A 147 7.28 -8.38 -6.51
N SER A 148 7.04 -9.59 -6.97
CA SER A 148 7.90 -10.28 -7.92
C SER A 148 7.33 -10.11 -9.32
N GLY A 149 8.00 -9.30 -10.16
CA GLY A 149 7.62 -9.09 -11.54
C GLY A 149 6.43 -8.14 -11.70
N GLY A 150 6.66 -7.01 -12.33
CA GLY A 150 5.66 -5.96 -12.43
C GLY A 150 4.53 -6.28 -13.41
N GLY A 151 4.83 -6.90 -14.53
CA GLY A 151 3.85 -7.11 -15.60
C GLY A 151 3.49 -5.83 -16.36
N ASN A 152 2.71 -6.01 -17.42
CA ASN A 152 2.24 -4.91 -18.27
C ASN A 152 0.93 -4.33 -17.72
N VAL A 153 0.93 -3.92 -16.45
CA VAL A 153 -0.22 -3.38 -15.71
C VAL A 153 0.17 -2.04 -15.09
N THR A 154 -0.82 -1.20 -14.80
CA THR A 154 -0.63 0.16 -14.28
C THR A 154 -1.04 0.32 -12.82
N ALA A 155 -1.50 -0.75 -12.18
CA ALA A 155 -1.91 -0.74 -10.78
C ALA A 155 -1.68 -2.07 -10.08
N GLN A 156 -1.57 -2.04 -8.76
CA GLN A 156 -1.48 -3.21 -7.90
C GLN A 156 -2.35 -3.04 -6.65
N ILE A 157 -3.12 -4.07 -6.32
CA ILE A 157 -3.77 -4.19 -5.02
C ILE A 157 -2.75 -4.88 -4.10
N MET A 158 -2.15 -4.13 -3.17
CA MET A 158 -0.99 -4.59 -2.40
C MET A 158 -1.38 -5.48 -1.23
N ALA A 159 -2.23 -4.97 -0.36
CA ALA A 159 -2.56 -5.61 0.89
C ALA A 159 -3.93 -5.17 1.42
N LYS A 160 -4.46 -5.94 2.35
CA LYS A 160 -5.64 -5.61 3.15
C LYS A 160 -5.32 -5.73 4.63
N VAL A 161 -5.66 -4.69 5.41
CA VAL A 161 -5.75 -4.75 6.87
C VAL A 161 -7.23 -4.82 7.25
N TYR A 162 -7.63 -5.80 8.07
CA TYR A 162 -9.05 -6.07 8.31
C TYR A 162 -9.33 -6.60 9.71
N ARG A 163 -10.55 -6.35 10.19
CA ARG A 163 -11.04 -6.88 11.46
C ARG A 163 -11.44 -8.35 11.33
N HIS A 164 -11.01 -9.18 12.27
CA HIS A 164 -11.40 -10.58 12.37
C HIS A 164 -11.33 -11.04 13.81
N ASN A 165 -12.47 -11.46 14.39
CA ASN A 165 -12.57 -11.91 15.79
C ASN A 165 -11.98 -10.89 16.80
N ASN A 166 -12.36 -9.62 16.65
CA ASN A 166 -11.88 -8.47 17.45
C ASN A 166 -10.38 -8.17 17.33
N GLU A 167 -9.67 -8.80 16.40
CA GLU A 167 -8.27 -8.50 16.07
C GLU A 167 -8.16 -7.81 14.73
N TRP A 168 -7.07 -7.06 14.54
CA TRP A 168 -6.63 -6.61 13.22
C TRP A 168 -5.69 -7.64 12.60
N LYS A 169 -5.93 -7.98 11.36
CA LYS A 169 -5.10 -8.87 10.54
C LYS A 169 -4.65 -8.18 9.28
N MET A 170 -3.52 -8.62 8.72
CA MET A 170 -3.06 -8.20 7.39
C MET A 170 -3.05 -9.41 6.46
N ALA A 171 -3.46 -9.19 5.22
CA ALA A 171 -3.34 -10.14 4.11
C ALA A 171 -2.54 -9.50 2.98
N ALA A 172 -1.49 -10.17 2.52
CA ALA A 172 -0.80 -9.81 1.28
C ALA A 172 -1.66 -10.24 0.09
N ILE A 173 -2.02 -9.32 -0.80
CA ILE A 173 -2.88 -9.58 -1.96
C ILE A 173 -2.03 -9.73 -3.22
N GLY A 174 -1.29 -8.70 -3.62
CA GLY A 174 -0.44 -8.72 -4.80
C GLY A 174 -1.21 -9.00 -6.10
N GLU A 175 -2.40 -8.41 -6.26
CA GLU A 175 -3.21 -8.61 -7.45
C GLU A 175 -2.98 -7.49 -8.47
N PRO A 176 -2.53 -7.82 -9.70
CA PRO A 176 -2.34 -6.85 -10.76
C PRO A 176 -3.67 -6.31 -11.27
N ALA A 177 -3.67 -5.02 -11.63
CA ALA A 177 -4.83 -4.32 -12.15
C ALA A 177 -4.41 -3.24 -13.15
N ASP A 178 -5.37 -2.73 -13.91
CA ASP A 178 -5.17 -1.61 -14.83
C ASP A 178 -6.08 -0.47 -14.43
N GLY A 179 -5.47 0.68 -14.15
CA GLY A 179 -6.17 1.90 -13.77
C GLY A 179 -5.22 2.93 -13.16
N GLN A 180 -5.47 4.19 -13.45
CA GLN A 180 -4.69 5.33 -12.95
C GLN A 180 -5.05 5.70 -11.50
N THR A 181 -6.20 5.25 -11.02
CA THR A 181 -6.68 5.52 -9.66
C THR A 181 -7.42 4.32 -9.09
N PHE A 182 -7.59 4.29 -7.76
CA PHE A 182 -8.32 3.21 -7.08
C PHE A 182 -9.76 3.04 -7.60
N GLN A 183 -10.43 4.12 -8.09
CA GLN A 183 -11.79 4.04 -8.61
C GLN A 183 -11.90 3.10 -9.82
N GLN A 184 -10.90 3.13 -10.69
CA GLN A 184 -10.89 2.30 -11.91
C GLN A 184 -10.65 0.83 -11.60
N ILE A 185 -9.93 0.54 -10.50
CA ILE A 185 -9.64 -0.84 -10.07
C ILE A 185 -10.60 -1.38 -9.00
N LEU A 186 -11.60 -0.58 -8.58
CA LEU A 186 -12.57 -0.97 -7.56
C LEU A 186 -13.23 -2.34 -7.82
N PRO A 187 -13.68 -2.69 -9.05
CA PRO A 187 -14.24 -4.01 -9.32
C PRO A 187 -13.27 -5.17 -9.03
N LYS A 188 -11.96 -4.95 -9.12
CA LYS A 188 -10.92 -5.92 -8.76
C LYS A 188 -10.63 -5.96 -7.27
N ILE A 189 -10.91 -4.89 -6.52
CA ILE A 189 -10.76 -4.85 -5.06
C ILE A 189 -11.85 -5.67 -4.37
N LEU A 190 -13.11 -5.56 -4.81
CA LEU A 190 -14.28 -6.14 -4.16
C LEU A 190 -14.20 -7.66 -3.88
N PRO A 191 -13.60 -8.52 -4.70
CA PRO A 191 -13.43 -9.94 -4.42
C PRO A 191 -12.56 -10.25 -3.20
N PHE A 192 -11.72 -9.32 -2.76
CA PHE A 192 -10.81 -9.51 -1.63
C PHE A 192 -11.40 -9.05 -0.28
N LEU A 193 -12.61 -8.50 -0.27
CA LEU A 193 -13.29 -8.02 0.94
C LEU A 193 -14.03 -9.13 1.66
#